data_1b16b5ff1f550d5dc33886c1b87ba4ca
#
_entry.id   1b16b5ff1f550d5dc33886c1b87ba4ca
#
_cell.length_a   1.000
_cell.length_b   1.000
_cell.length_c   1.000
_cell.angle_alpha   90.00
_cell.angle_beta   90.00
_cell.angle_gamma   90.00
#
_symmetry.space_group_name_H-M   'P 1'
#
loop_
_entity.id
_entity.type
_entity.pdbx_description
1 polymer ?
#
loop_
_entity_poly.entity_id
_entity_poly.type
_entity_poly.pdbx_seq_one_letter_code
_entity_poly.pdbx_strand_id
1 'polypeptide(L)'
;GWYDLEQTETIIQASHELGLRSRIHVDEFVDGGGLSLAAELGCDSGDHVGFSNSESREAASKAGTLQTFLPGTPYVLGKKLNYPINECLDNNWAFAFATDYNPNCNTISLPFVGSLATHRLNLDPLAALVAVTRNPASSLNLKKNQVRGSISEGGIADLNILKSNYVDGWCQTPGISPISKTIISGKLIIH
;
A
#
# COMPACT_ATOMS: atom_id res chain seq x y z
N GLY A 1 17.35 -11.29 3.86
CA GLY A 1 17.01 -10.08 4.59
C GLY A 1 18.13 -9.66 5.56
N TRP A 2 17.97 -8.52 6.18
CA TRP A 2 18.90 -8.01 7.20
C TRP A 2 18.71 -8.73 8.55
N TYR A 3 17.46 -9.17 8.82
CA TYR A 3 17.09 -9.91 10.00
C TYR A 3 16.45 -11.25 9.61
N ASP A 4 16.68 -12.28 10.40
CA ASP A 4 15.94 -13.53 10.32
C ASP A 4 14.56 -13.42 11.00
N LEU A 5 13.77 -14.49 10.94
CA LEU A 5 12.41 -14.49 11.51
C LEU A 5 12.43 -14.33 13.04
N GLU A 6 13.35 -14.97 13.74
CA GLU A 6 13.47 -14.92 15.22
C GLU A 6 13.84 -13.51 15.68
N GLN A 7 14.82 -12.88 15.01
CA GLN A 7 15.22 -11.50 15.30
C GLN A 7 14.07 -10.53 15.02
N THR A 8 13.36 -10.73 13.90
CA THR A 8 12.20 -9.91 13.52
C THR A 8 11.09 -10.04 14.56
N GLU A 9 10.75 -11.27 14.97
CA GLU A 9 9.76 -11.53 16.01
C GLU A 9 10.13 -10.82 17.32
N THR A 10 11.36 -10.95 17.77
CA THR A 10 11.85 -10.29 18.99
C THR A 10 11.67 -8.77 18.94
N ILE A 11 12.03 -8.14 17.80
CA ILE A 11 11.91 -6.69 17.62
C ILE A 11 10.45 -6.26 17.63
N ILE A 12 9.58 -6.98 16.93
CA ILE A 12 8.16 -6.65 16.86
C ILE A 12 7.47 -6.81 18.20
N GLN A 13 7.73 -7.92 18.92
CA GLN A 13 7.17 -8.16 20.25
C GLN A 13 7.58 -7.04 21.23
N ALA A 14 8.87 -6.69 21.28
CA ALA A 14 9.35 -5.58 22.11
C ALA A 14 8.70 -4.24 21.74
N SER A 15 8.45 -4.01 20.45
CA SER A 15 7.72 -2.81 19.99
C SER A 15 6.28 -2.78 20.47
N HIS A 16 5.59 -3.93 20.43
CA HIS A 16 4.21 -4.06 20.87
C HIS A 16 4.07 -3.90 22.39
N GLU A 17 5.04 -4.40 23.17
CA GLU A 17 5.09 -4.19 24.65
C GLU A 17 5.18 -2.69 25.00
N LEU A 18 5.79 -1.88 24.14
CA LEU A 18 5.84 -0.42 24.28
C LEU A 18 4.60 0.29 23.72
N GLY A 19 3.59 -0.45 23.26
CA GLY A 19 2.37 0.10 22.66
C GLY A 19 2.56 0.66 21.25
N LEU A 20 3.68 0.35 20.59
CA LEU A 20 3.93 0.72 19.20
C LEU A 20 3.23 -0.26 18.26
N ARG A 21 2.91 0.22 17.06
CA ARG A 21 2.39 -0.59 15.97
C ARG A 21 3.51 -0.89 14.98
N SER A 22 3.39 -1.99 14.25
CA SER A 22 4.46 -2.46 13.37
C SER A 22 4.02 -2.60 11.92
N ARG A 23 4.95 -2.31 11.03
CA ARG A 23 4.91 -2.57 9.58
C ARG A 23 6.26 -3.13 9.21
N ILE A 24 6.31 -4.18 8.43
CA ILE A 24 7.58 -4.83 8.12
C ILE A 24 7.75 -5.08 6.62
N HIS A 25 8.97 -4.89 6.12
CA HIS A 25 9.37 -5.28 4.77
C HIS A 25 9.64 -6.77 4.75
N VAL A 26 8.91 -7.51 3.93
CA VAL A 26 8.98 -8.98 3.88
C VAL A 26 8.85 -9.49 2.44
N ASP A 27 9.49 -10.62 2.18
CA ASP A 27 9.34 -11.39 0.95
C ASP A 27 9.53 -10.54 -0.34
N GLU A 28 10.50 -9.61 -0.29
CA GLU A 28 10.79 -8.70 -1.40
C GLU A 28 11.44 -9.42 -2.59
N PHE A 29 12.35 -10.37 -2.32
CA PHE A 29 13.15 -11.04 -3.35
C PHE A 29 12.95 -12.55 -3.38
N VAL A 30 12.44 -13.13 -2.31
CA VAL A 30 12.20 -14.56 -2.10
C VAL A 30 11.16 -14.73 -1.02
N ASP A 31 10.40 -15.83 -1.07
CA ASP A 31 9.53 -16.23 0.03
C ASP A 31 10.38 -16.65 1.24
N GLY A 32 10.40 -15.82 2.26
CA GLY A 32 11.11 -16.04 3.52
C GLY A 32 10.20 -16.34 4.69
N GLY A 33 8.87 -16.48 4.47
CA GLY A 33 7.87 -16.66 5.53
C GLY A 33 7.56 -15.40 6.30
N GLY A 34 8.05 -14.24 5.83
CA GLY A 34 7.90 -12.97 6.54
C GLY A 34 6.47 -12.49 6.63
N LEU A 35 5.64 -12.74 5.59
CA LEU A 35 4.23 -12.35 5.63
C LEU A 35 3.41 -13.21 6.61
N SER A 36 3.72 -14.52 6.75
CA SER A 36 3.13 -15.36 7.79
C SER A 36 3.46 -14.82 9.19
N LEU A 37 4.73 -14.50 9.44
CA LEU A 37 5.16 -13.93 10.72
C LEU A 37 4.45 -12.57 10.98
N ALA A 38 4.33 -11.71 9.97
CA ALA A 38 3.60 -10.45 10.09
C ALA A 38 2.14 -10.66 10.51
N ALA A 39 1.48 -11.68 9.94
CA ALA A 39 0.11 -12.05 10.29
C ALA A 39 0.00 -12.60 11.72
N GLU A 40 0.90 -13.50 12.12
CA GLU A 40 0.94 -14.09 13.46
C GLU A 40 1.14 -13.04 14.56
N LEU A 41 2.01 -12.07 14.31
CA LEU A 41 2.31 -10.99 15.24
C LEU A 41 1.30 -9.83 15.20
N GLY A 42 0.33 -9.84 14.27
CA GLY A 42 -0.66 -8.78 14.14
C GLY A 42 -0.06 -7.45 13.67
N CYS A 43 0.92 -7.50 12.78
CA CYS A 43 1.43 -6.30 12.13
C CYS A 43 0.35 -5.62 11.28
N ASP A 44 0.39 -4.30 11.18
CA ASP A 44 -0.55 -3.53 10.36
C ASP A 44 -0.41 -3.81 8.86
N SER A 45 0.83 -4.05 8.42
CA SER A 45 1.11 -4.46 7.04
C SER A 45 2.39 -5.28 6.94
N GLY A 46 2.41 -6.16 5.92
CA GLY A 46 3.62 -6.68 5.32
C GLY A 46 3.84 -5.94 3.99
N ASP A 47 4.99 -5.33 3.84
CA ASP A 47 5.33 -4.52 2.69
C ASP A 47 6.29 -5.28 1.75
N HIS A 48 6.21 -5.06 0.45
CA HIS A 48 6.70 -5.81 -0.70
C HIS A 48 5.86 -7.04 -1.02
N VAL A 49 5.88 -8.08 -0.24
CA VAL A 49 5.07 -9.34 -0.31
C VAL A 49 4.93 -9.97 -1.70
N GLY A 50 5.75 -9.55 -2.66
CA GLY A 50 5.67 -10.03 -4.04
C GLY A 50 5.94 -11.52 -4.19
N PHE A 51 6.74 -12.09 -3.30
CA PHE A 51 7.16 -13.48 -3.29
C PHE A 51 6.51 -14.33 -2.20
N SER A 52 5.66 -13.76 -1.35
CA SER A 52 4.93 -14.55 -0.35
C SER A 52 4.04 -15.59 -1.04
N ASN A 53 3.93 -16.78 -0.46
CA ASN A 53 3.05 -17.83 -0.97
C ASN A 53 1.57 -17.55 -0.66
N SER A 54 0.69 -18.32 -1.26
CA SER A 54 -0.78 -18.17 -1.14
C SER A 54 -1.27 -18.37 0.30
N GLU A 55 -0.69 -19.32 1.04
CA GLU A 55 -1.07 -19.61 2.42
C GLU A 55 -0.75 -18.41 3.34
N SER A 56 0.44 -17.80 3.17
CA SER A 56 0.83 -16.58 3.88
C SER A 56 -0.10 -15.40 3.57
N ARG A 57 -0.54 -15.26 2.31
CA ARG A 57 -1.49 -14.22 1.89
C ARG A 57 -2.86 -14.41 2.53
N GLU A 58 -3.34 -15.65 2.55
CA GLU A 58 -4.60 -15.98 3.20
C GLU A 58 -4.53 -15.71 4.70
N ALA A 59 -3.44 -16.11 5.37
CA ALA A 59 -3.20 -15.85 6.78
C ALA A 59 -3.20 -14.34 7.08
N ALA A 60 -2.48 -13.55 6.28
CA ALA A 60 -2.45 -12.09 6.41
C ALA A 60 -3.84 -11.48 6.24
N SER A 61 -4.61 -11.92 5.25
CA SER A 61 -5.98 -11.46 5.05
C SER A 61 -6.89 -11.78 6.25
N LYS A 62 -6.80 -12.99 6.81
CA LYS A 62 -7.56 -13.40 7.99
C LYS A 62 -7.18 -12.63 9.24
N ALA A 63 -5.89 -12.32 9.41
CA ALA A 63 -5.37 -11.54 10.53
C ALA A 63 -5.67 -10.03 10.42
N GLY A 64 -6.04 -9.54 9.23
CA GLY A 64 -6.20 -8.12 8.95
C GLY A 64 -4.89 -7.39 8.68
N THR A 65 -3.78 -8.13 8.48
CA THR A 65 -2.49 -7.58 8.04
C THR A 65 -2.57 -7.21 6.57
N LEU A 66 -2.37 -5.94 6.26
CA LEU A 66 -2.49 -5.42 4.90
C LEU A 66 -1.29 -5.83 4.05
N GLN A 67 -1.54 -6.40 2.89
CA GLN A 67 -0.52 -6.75 1.91
C GLN A 67 -0.21 -5.52 1.05
N THR A 68 1.01 -4.98 1.14
CA THR A 68 1.38 -3.77 0.41
C THR A 68 2.40 -4.08 -0.67
N PHE A 69 2.03 -3.84 -1.93
CA PHE A 69 2.92 -3.99 -3.08
C PHE A 69 3.62 -2.66 -3.41
N LEU A 70 4.89 -2.73 -3.74
CA LEU A 70 5.76 -1.57 -3.93
C LEU A 70 6.39 -1.59 -5.35
N PRO A 71 5.64 -1.24 -6.41
CA PRO A 71 6.09 -1.42 -7.79
C PRO A 71 7.18 -0.42 -8.22
N GLY A 72 7.44 0.61 -7.43
CA GLY A 72 8.41 1.65 -7.77
C GLY A 72 9.84 1.10 -7.87
N THR A 73 10.33 0.43 -6.83
CA THR A 73 11.70 -0.09 -6.78
C THR A 73 11.99 -1.13 -7.87
N PRO A 74 11.18 -2.20 -8.08
CA PRO A 74 11.40 -3.11 -9.19
C PRO A 74 11.38 -2.43 -10.55
N TYR A 75 10.51 -1.44 -10.76
CA TYR A 75 10.46 -0.68 -12.00
C TYR A 75 11.78 0.08 -12.26
N VAL A 76 12.27 0.81 -11.27
CA VAL A 76 13.53 1.59 -11.39
C VAL A 76 14.72 0.67 -11.60
N LEU A 77 14.75 -0.51 -10.98
CA LEU A 77 15.79 -1.52 -11.14
C LEU A 77 15.65 -2.35 -12.43
N GLY A 78 14.69 -2.05 -13.31
CA GLY A 78 14.46 -2.77 -14.55
C GLY A 78 13.99 -4.22 -14.36
N LYS A 79 13.42 -4.54 -13.22
CA LYS A 79 12.91 -5.88 -12.90
C LYS A 79 11.47 -6.04 -13.39
N LYS A 80 11.03 -7.28 -13.57
CA LYS A 80 9.64 -7.57 -13.88
C LYS A 80 8.75 -7.26 -12.67
N LEU A 81 7.62 -6.63 -12.93
CA LEU A 81 6.51 -6.51 -11.97
C LEU A 81 5.67 -7.78 -12.10
N ASN A 82 5.84 -8.69 -11.17
CA ASN A 82 5.09 -9.96 -11.15
C ASN A 82 4.43 -10.14 -9.78
N TYR A 83 3.41 -9.31 -9.53
CA TYR A 83 2.65 -9.37 -8.28
C TYR A 83 1.39 -10.22 -8.47
N PRO A 84 0.99 -11.00 -7.46
CA PRO A 84 -0.19 -11.88 -7.51
C PRO A 84 -1.50 -11.09 -7.24
N ILE A 85 -1.70 -10.00 -7.99
CA ILE A 85 -2.86 -9.12 -7.81
C ILE A 85 -4.18 -9.85 -8.12
N ASN A 86 -4.19 -10.68 -9.15
CA ASN A 86 -5.39 -11.45 -9.50
C ASN A 86 -5.79 -12.40 -8.36
N GLU A 87 -4.83 -13.03 -7.71
CA GLU A 87 -5.09 -13.88 -6.55
C GLU A 87 -5.77 -13.08 -5.42
N CYS A 88 -5.29 -11.86 -5.15
CA CYS A 88 -5.92 -10.99 -4.16
C CYS A 88 -7.36 -10.60 -4.56
N LEU A 89 -7.59 -10.30 -5.84
CA LEU A 89 -8.91 -9.95 -6.35
C LEU A 89 -9.88 -11.15 -6.29
N ASP A 90 -9.45 -12.32 -6.75
CA ASP A 90 -10.25 -13.54 -6.83
C ASP A 90 -10.69 -14.02 -5.43
N ASN A 91 -9.84 -13.82 -4.43
CA ASN A 91 -10.11 -14.17 -3.04
C ASN A 91 -10.65 -13.00 -2.19
N ASN A 92 -10.88 -11.84 -2.80
CA ASN A 92 -11.31 -10.63 -2.10
C ASN A 92 -10.41 -10.24 -0.91
N TRP A 93 -9.10 -10.43 -1.06
CA TRP A 93 -8.10 -10.02 -0.08
C TRP A 93 -7.73 -8.56 -0.29
N ALA A 94 -7.79 -7.78 0.79
CA ALA A 94 -7.38 -6.39 0.73
C ALA A 94 -5.87 -6.27 0.49
N PHE A 95 -5.50 -5.38 -0.43
CA PHE A 95 -4.10 -5.04 -0.70
C PHE A 95 -3.94 -3.53 -0.89
N ALA A 96 -2.71 -3.05 -0.79
CA ALA A 96 -2.35 -1.66 -1.04
C ALA A 96 -1.18 -1.55 -2.00
N PHE A 97 -1.03 -0.35 -2.56
CA PHE A 97 0.19 0.07 -3.25
C PHE A 97 0.82 1.26 -2.53
N ALA A 98 2.15 1.31 -2.54
CA ALA A 98 2.92 2.43 -2.04
C ALA A 98 4.13 2.72 -2.94
N THR A 99 4.78 3.85 -2.70
CA THR A 99 5.85 4.38 -3.57
C THR A 99 7.18 3.69 -3.37
N ASP A 100 7.42 3.15 -2.18
CA ASP A 100 8.73 2.67 -1.76
C ASP A 100 9.82 3.77 -1.88
N TYR A 101 9.51 4.97 -1.39
CA TYR A 101 10.45 6.08 -1.46
C TYR A 101 11.73 5.78 -0.66
N ASN A 102 12.82 5.58 -1.38
CA ASN A 102 14.13 5.26 -0.82
C ASN A 102 15.24 5.74 -1.76
N PRO A 103 16.53 5.64 -1.41
CA PRO A 103 17.63 6.08 -2.27
C PRO A 103 17.67 5.42 -3.67
N ASN A 104 17.12 4.22 -3.85
CA ASN A 104 17.05 3.53 -5.13
C ASN A 104 15.78 3.88 -5.92
N CYS A 105 14.73 4.33 -5.24
CA CYS A 105 13.43 4.67 -5.85
C CYS A 105 12.96 6.03 -5.34
N ASN A 106 13.50 7.09 -5.92
CA ASN A 106 13.24 8.47 -5.48
C ASN A 106 11.94 9.02 -6.11
N THR A 107 10.82 8.36 -5.85
CA THR A 107 9.48 8.86 -6.22
C THR A 107 8.52 8.87 -5.05
N ILE A 108 7.79 9.97 -4.89
CA ILE A 108 6.69 10.11 -3.93
C ILE A 108 5.32 10.14 -4.64
N SER A 109 5.30 9.87 -5.95
CA SER A 109 4.11 10.01 -6.78
C SER A 109 3.23 8.76 -6.71
N LEU A 110 2.17 8.78 -5.92
CA LEU A 110 1.12 7.75 -5.96
C LEU A 110 0.41 7.67 -7.33
N PRO A 111 0.15 8.77 -8.06
CA PRO A 111 -0.34 8.67 -9.43
C PRO A 111 0.58 7.88 -10.36
N PHE A 112 1.90 7.98 -10.21
CA PHE A 112 2.85 7.15 -10.96
C PHE A 112 2.76 5.69 -10.55
N VAL A 113 2.67 5.38 -9.26
CA VAL A 113 2.42 4.01 -8.77
C VAL A 113 1.13 3.44 -9.34
N GLY A 114 0.06 4.23 -9.39
CA GLY A 114 -1.18 3.87 -10.05
C GLY A 114 -1.01 3.58 -11.54
N SER A 115 -0.18 4.38 -12.24
CA SER A 115 0.16 4.11 -13.65
C SER A 115 0.87 2.75 -13.81
N LEU A 116 1.79 2.41 -12.91
CA LEU A 116 2.45 1.08 -12.92
C LEU A 116 1.44 -0.04 -12.66
N ALA A 117 0.56 0.12 -11.68
CA ALA A 117 -0.49 -0.84 -11.38
C ALA A 117 -1.42 -1.07 -12.59
N THR A 118 -1.85 -0.01 -13.25
CA THR A 118 -2.77 -0.07 -14.38
C THR A 118 -2.09 -0.59 -15.65
N HIS A 119 -0.94 -0.01 -16.04
CA HIS A 119 -0.35 -0.31 -17.35
C HIS A 119 0.62 -1.50 -17.35
N ARG A 120 1.13 -1.91 -16.19
CA ARG A 120 2.11 -3.00 -16.08
C ARG A 120 1.54 -4.24 -15.40
N LEU A 121 0.53 -4.08 -14.55
CA LEU A 121 -0.14 -5.16 -13.84
C LEU A 121 -1.58 -5.40 -14.34
N ASN A 122 -2.05 -4.61 -15.31
CA ASN A 122 -3.40 -4.67 -15.90
C ASN A 122 -4.53 -4.52 -14.87
N LEU A 123 -4.28 -3.76 -13.81
CA LEU A 123 -5.29 -3.50 -12.79
C LEU A 123 -6.23 -2.38 -13.26
N ASP A 124 -7.52 -2.54 -12.97
CA ASP A 124 -8.50 -1.47 -13.18
C ASP A 124 -8.10 -0.18 -12.43
N PRO A 125 -8.17 1.01 -13.06
CA PRO A 125 -7.78 2.27 -12.43
C PRO A 125 -8.52 2.59 -11.13
N LEU A 126 -9.77 2.19 -10.99
CA LEU A 126 -10.55 2.43 -9.76
C LEU A 126 -10.13 1.44 -8.66
N ALA A 127 -9.84 0.19 -9.00
CA ALA A 127 -9.26 -0.76 -8.06
C ALA A 127 -7.87 -0.29 -7.57
N ALA A 128 -7.03 0.24 -8.47
CA ALA A 128 -5.76 0.87 -8.11
C ALA A 128 -5.95 2.09 -7.20
N LEU A 129 -6.99 2.93 -7.45
CA LEU A 129 -7.32 4.06 -6.58
C LEU A 129 -7.69 3.61 -5.16
N VAL A 130 -8.51 2.58 -5.03
CA VAL A 130 -8.87 1.98 -3.73
C VAL A 130 -7.62 1.47 -3.02
N ALA A 131 -6.70 0.85 -3.74
CA ALA A 131 -5.45 0.30 -3.19
C ALA A 131 -4.44 1.38 -2.75
N VAL A 132 -4.57 2.64 -3.19
CA VAL A 132 -3.72 3.75 -2.70
C VAL A 132 -4.44 4.73 -1.77
N THR A 133 -5.73 4.50 -1.49
CA THR A 133 -6.53 5.40 -0.64
C THR A 133 -7.21 4.65 0.51
N ARG A 134 -8.33 3.99 0.24
CA ARG A 134 -9.19 3.34 1.23
C ARG A 134 -8.47 2.20 1.95
N ASN A 135 -7.83 1.30 1.22
CA ASN A 135 -7.19 0.13 1.80
C ASN A 135 -6.02 0.51 2.73
N PRO A 136 -5.04 1.35 2.34
CA PRO A 136 -3.99 1.77 3.27
C PRO A 136 -4.54 2.58 4.45
N ALA A 137 -5.60 3.36 4.28
CA ALA A 137 -6.23 4.08 5.37
C ALA A 137 -6.83 3.15 6.43
N SER A 138 -7.34 1.97 6.05
CA SER A 138 -7.88 0.98 6.98
C SER A 138 -6.81 0.44 7.94
N SER A 139 -5.55 0.38 7.52
CA SER A 139 -4.43 -0.07 8.35
C SER A 139 -3.91 0.98 9.34
N LEU A 140 -4.45 2.21 9.34
CA LEU A 140 -4.01 3.28 10.23
C LEU A 140 -4.69 3.25 11.61
N ASN A 141 -5.68 2.37 11.81
CA ASN A 141 -6.47 2.29 13.06
C ASN A 141 -7.00 3.65 13.53
N LEU A 142 -7.58 4.40 12.59
CA LEU A 142 -8.09 5.73 12.86
C LEU A 142 -9.35 5.68 13.73
N LYS A 143 -9.50 6.67 14.62
CA LYS A 143 -10.73 6.85 15.38
C LYS A 143 -11.90 7.15 14.42
N LYS A 144 -13.13 6.85 14.84
CA LYS A 144 -14.34 7.04 14.03
C LYS A 144 -14.49 8.45 13.43
N ASN A 145 -14.02 9.47 14.14
CA ASN A 145 -14.02 10.87 13.68
C ASN A 145 -12.77 11.29 12.88
N GLN A 146 -11.92 10.35 12.53
CA GLN A 146 -10.67 10.56 11.79
C GLN A 146 -10.63 9.76 10.49
N VAL A 147 -11.80 9.32 9.99
CA VAL A 147 -11.90 8.51 8.78
C VAL A 147 -11.31 9.26 7.59
N ARG A 148 -10.41 8.58 6.90
CA ARG A 148 -9.72 9.01 5.67
C ARG A 148 -9.79 7.91 4.61
N GLY A 149 -9.36 8.22 3.41
CA GLY A 149 -9.30 7.26 2.30
C GLY A 149 -10.64 7.01 1.61
N SER A 150 -11.73 7.63 2.10
CA SER A 150 -13.05 7.60 1.48
C SER A 150 -13.75 8.95 1.66
N ILE A 151 -14.67 9.27 0.75
CA ILE A 151 -15.53 10.45 0.86
C ILE A 151 -16.80 10.00 1.57
N SER A 152 -16.96 10.43 2.82
CA SER A 152 -18.11 10.09 3.65
C SER A 152 -18.50 11.26 4.53
N GLU A 153 -19.78 11.36 4.89
CA GLU A 153 -20.27 12.37 5.84
C GLU A 153 -19.56 12.22 7.20
N GLY A 154 -19.06 13.34 7.73
CA GLY A 154 -18.29 13.36 8.98
C GLY A 154 -16.84 12.91 8.85
N GLY A 155 -16.39 12.49 7.66
CA GLY A 155 -14.99 12.17 7.36
C GLY A 155 -14.12 13.43 7.27
N ILE A 156 -12.80 13.25 7.41
CA ILE A 156 -11.85 14.35 7.23
C ILE A 156 -11.70 14.65 5.74
N ALA A 157 -11.86 15.93 5.38
CA ALA A 157 -11.73 16.40 4.00
C ALA A 157 -10.27 16.55 3.60
N ASP A 158 -9.58 15.41 3.40
CA ASP A 158 -8.29 15.29 2.74
C ASP A 158 -8.55 14.83 1.29
N LEU A 159 -8.56 15.78 0.34
CA LEU A 159 -9.06 15.56 -1.00
C LEU A 159 -8.08 16.08 -2.05
N ASN A 160 -7.99 15.39 -3.18
CA ASN A 160 -7.35 15.89 -4.38
C ASN A 160 -8.40 16.15 -5.47
N ILE A 161 -8.36 17.33 -6.08
CA ILE A 161 -9.18 17.68 -7.25
C ILE A 161 -8.33 17.38 -8.48
N LEU A 162 -8.83 16.51 -9.34
CA LEU A 162 -8.16 16.12 -10.57
C LEU A 162 -8.28 17.19 -11.66
N LYS A 163 -7.32 17.22 -12.59
CA LYS A 163 -7.40 17.99 -13.84
C LYS A 163 -8.35 17.35 -14.85
N SER A 164 -8.56 16.04 -14.74
CA SER A 164 -9.47 15.27 -15.57
C SER A 164 -10.90 15.36 -15.06
N ASN A 165 -11.88 15.28 -15.99
CA ASN A 165 -13.29 15.10 -15.66
C ASN A 165 -13.64 13.64 -15.30
N TYR A 166 -12.71 12.71 -15.47
CA TYR A 166 -12.87 11.28 -15.20
C TYR A 166 -11.96 10.85 -14.07
N VAL A 167 -12.48 10.01 -13.19
CA VAL A 167 -11.74 9.54 -12.00
C VAL A 167 -10.52 8.71 -12.39
N ASP A 168 -10.62 7.86 -13.41
CA ASP A 168 -9.50 7.06 -13.93
C ASP A 168 -8.31 7.90 -14.39
N GLY A 169 -8.54 9.18 -14.74
CA GLY A 169 -7.48 10.14 -15.06
C GLY A 169 -6.46 10.38 -13.95
N TRP A 170 -6.71 9.89 -12.73
CA TRP A 170 -5.79 10.03 -11.61
C TRP A 170 -4.43 9.35 -11.84
N CYS A 171 -4.36 8.33 -12.70
CA CYS A 171 -3.14 7.55 -12.95
C CYS A 171 -2.81 7.36 -14.44
N GLN A 172 -3.53 8.03 -15.36
CA GLN A 172 -3.35 7.83 -16.81
C GLN A 172 -2.19 8.62 -17.43
N THR A 173 -1.59 9.58 -16.70
CA THR A 173 -0.52 10.45 -17.20
C THR A 173 0.77 10.27 -16.40
N PRO A 174 1.56 9.21 -16.66
CA PRO A 174 2.84 8.99 -15.98
C PRO A 174 3.77 10.20 -16.15
N GLY A 175 4.39 10.65 -15.06
CA GLY A 175 5.33 11.77 -15.08
C GLY A 175 4.71 13.16 -15.02
N ILE A 176 3.39 13.30 -15.11
CA ILE A 176 2.68 14.57 -14.96
C ILE A 176 1.70 14.45 -13.79
N SER A 177 1.67 15.43 -12.89
CA SER A 177 0.69 15.43 -11.82
C SER A 177 -0.72 15.59 -12.37
N PRO A 178 -1.64 14.65 -12.11
CA PRO A 178 -3.05 14.76 -12.49
C PRO A 178 -3.83 15.68 -11.56
N ILE A 179 -3.21 16.14 -10.45
CA ILE A 179 -3.87 16.90 -9.39
C ILE A 179 -3.87 18.38 -9.76
N SER A 180 -5.04 18.99 -9.70
CA SER A 180 -5.25 20.43 -9.90
C SER A 180 -5.17 21.20 -8.59
N LYS A 181 -5.77 20.64 -7.51
CA LYS A 181 -5.80 21.26 -6.19
C LYS A 181 -5.76 20.18 -5.12
N THR A 182 -5.17 20.50 -3.97
CA THR A 182 -5.16 19.65 -2.78
C THR A 182 -5.86 20.35 -1.62
N ILE A 183 -6.70 19.62 -0.91
CA ILE A 183 -7.39 20.05 0.30
C ILE A 183 -6.92 19.16 1.44
N ILE A 184 -6.47 19.74 2.55
CA ILE A 184 -6.07 19.02 3.76
C ILE A 184 -6.90 19.55 4.94
N SER A 185 -7.59 18.64 5.62
CA SER A 185 -8.49 18.95 6.73
C SER A 185 -9.47 20.09 6.39
N GLY A 186 -10.01 20.06 5.17
CA GLY A 186 -10.96 21.05 4.66
C GLY A 186 -10.35 22.36 4.19
N LYS A 187 -9.01 22.53 4.22
CA LYS A 187 -8.32 23.75 3.78
C LYS A 187 -7.62 23.54 2.45
N LEU A 188 -7.86 24.45 1.49
CA LEU A 188 -7.15 24.46 0.22
C LEU A 188 -5.66 24.75 0.44
N ILE A 189 -4.79 23.90 -0.11
CA ILE A 189 -3.36 24.11 -0.13
C ILE A 189 -2.99 24.84 -1.42
N ILE A 190 -2.30 25.96 -1.27
CA ILE A 190 -1.77 26.76 -2.39
C ILE A 190 -0.30 26.37 -2.55
N HIS A 191 0.07 25.91 -3.73
CA HIS A 191 1.44 25.55 -4.10
C HIS A 191 2.13 26.70 -4.81
#